data_091c25e39462943807a03f1584f10252
#
_entry.id   091c25e39462943807a03f1584f10252
#
_cell.length_a   1.000
_cell.length_b   1.000
_cell.length_c   1.000
_cell.angle_alpha   90.00
_cell.angle_beta   90.00
_cell.angle_gamma   90.00
#
_symmetry.space_group_name_H-M   'P 1'
#
loop_
_entity.id
_entity.type
_entity.pdbx_description
1 polymer ?
#
loop_
_entity_poly.entity_id
_entity_poly.type
_entity_poly.pdbx_seq_one_letter_code
_entity_poly.pdbx_strand_id
1 'polypeptide(L)'
;MAMGMLTSISTRLAAFMAALAALCSCTVENRAEDFLPPRFLDVSARIEDGEAILGATLSSGRVEGCGFILTNPEGLAGTYPCTISDTRFEARAAVDGHGMYRCVAFAEAGGAKVYSDTMDVLSPFRTGDLVDRGGLGIVFSTGQDGSVLIVSVEETAWKPWNMSLDWCRKYGDGSWDMPDISQLDLLSKEFESVNRALSEKGFKPLCSDNYCYWSSTPNEEDGNYYYRERLYDGLTLNYGLDEHKESTANFTRAVKAITPYYTTDKTAP
;
A
#
# COMPACT_ATOMS: atom_id res chain seq x y z
N MET A 1 73.32 -24.18 61.81
CA MET A 1 73.27 -23.90 60.39
C MET A 1 71.84 -24.24 59.84
N ALA A 2 70.73 -23.68 60.43
CA ALA A 2 69.38 -24.02 60.06
C ALA A 2 68.38 -22.83 60.14
N MET A 3 68.87 -21.60 60.22
CA MET A 3 67.97 -20.43 60.39
C MET A 3 67.88 -19.48 59.19
N GLY A 4 68.61 -19.81 58.12
CA GLY A 4 68.65 -18.96 56.91
C GLY A 4 67.71 -19.40 55.76
N MET A 5 67.11 -20.57 55.88
CA MET A 5 66.33 -21.14 54.74
C MET A 5 64.78 -20.90 54.79
N LEU A 6 64.29 -20.55 55.97
CA LEU A 6 62.82 -20.33 56.15
C LEU A 6 62.35 -18.92 55.75
N THR A 7 63.22 -17.91 55.72
CA THR A 7 62.88 -16.54 55.34
C THR A 7 62.76 -16.34 53.81
N SER A 8 63.45 -17.17 53.03
CA SER A 8 63.49 -17.09 51.56
C SER A 8 62.18 -17.67 50.90
N ILE A 9 61.56 -18.64 51.59
CA ILE A 9 60.33 -19.28 51.02
C ILE A 9 59.10 -18.41 51.27
N SER A 10 58.99 -17.74 52.41
CA SER A 10 57.86 -16.90 52.75
C SER A 10 57.81 -15.61 51.89
N THR A 11 58.95 -15.01 51.57
CA THR A 11 59.02 -13.84 50.68
C THR A 11 58.72 -14.16 49.23
N ARG A 12 59.11 -15.35 48.76
CA ARG A 12 58.74 -15.77 47.40
C ARG A 12 57.22 -16.14 47.27
N LEU A 13 56.64 -16.71 48.31
CA LEU A 13 55.21 -17.02 48.34
C LEU A 13 54.38 -15.76 48.42
N ALA A 14 54.80 -14.76 49.20
CA ALA A 14 54.11 -13.46 49.28
C ALA A 14 54.18 -12.67 47.94
N ALA A 15 55.34 -12.72 47.25
CA ALA A 15 55.48 -12.09 45.93
C ALA A 15 54.64 -12.79 44.85
N PHE A 16 54.49 -14.13 44.93
CA PHE A 16 53.65 -14.88 43.99
C PHE A 16 52.17 -14.65 44.21
N MET A 17 51.71 -14.56 45.46
CA MET A 17 50.35 -14.20 45.82
C MET A 17 50.03 -12.77 45.45
N ALA A 18 50.96 -11.81 45.59
CA ALA A 18 50.77 -10.44 45.15
C ALA A 18 50.71 -10.33 43.60
N ALA A 19 51.46 -11.12 42.85
CA ALA A 19 51.44 -11.19 41.42
C ALA A 19 50.11 -11.86 40.92
N LEU A 20 49.60 -12.87 41.62
CA LEU A 20 48.32 -13.49 41.32
C LEU A 20 47.14 -12.54 41.59
N ALA A 21 47.20 -11.74 42.67
CA ALA A 21 46.21 -10.73 42.98
C ALA A 21 46.21 -9.57 41.97
N ALA A 22 47.37 -9.21 41.41
CA ALA A 22 47.49 -8.19 40.37
C ALA A 22 46.97 -8.68 39.00
N LEU A 23 47.02 -10.01 38.74
CA LEU A 23 46.47 -10.61 37.54
C LEU A 23 44.93 -10.84 37.65
N CYS A 24 44.37 -10.85 38.85
CA CYS A 24 42.93 -10.94 39.06
C CYS A 24 42.22 -9.56 39.17
N SER A 25 42.95 -8.47 39.11
CA SER A 25 42.40 -7.13 38.99
C SER A 25 42.31 -6.67 37.52
N CYS A 26 42.16 -7.59 36.56
CA CYS A 26 41.43 -7.23 35.38
C CYS A 26 40.04 -6.85 35.88
N THR A 27 39.79 -5.57 35.99
CA THR A 27 38.44 -5.04 36.07
C THR A 27 37.70 -5.70 34.91
N VAL A 28 36.92 -6.72 35.21
CA VAL A 28 35.77 -7.07 34.38
C VAL A 28 34.92 -5.82 34.49
N GLU A 29 35.23 -4.82 33.67
CA GLU A 29 34.23 -3.82 33.35
C GLU A 29 33.01 -4.63 33.00
N ASN A 30 32.01 -4.46 33.82
CA ASN A 30 30.73 -5.17 33.69
C ASN A 30 30.06 -4.63 32.45
N ARG A 31 30.47 -5.14 31.26
CA ARG A 31 29.92 -4.81 29.97
C ARG A 31 28.58 -5.51 29.73
N ALA A 32 27.86 -5.81 30.83
CA ALA A 32 26.52 -6.36 30.71
C ALA A 32 25.58 -5.47 29.87
N GLU A 33 25.80 -4.14 29.88
CA GLU A 33 25.05 -3.20 29.03
C GLU A 33 25.46 -3.31 27.56
N ASP A 34 26.67 -3.71 27.25
CA ASP A 34 27.15 -3.89 25.87
C ASP A 34 26.55 -5.14 25.19
N PHE A 35 25.95 -6.05 25.95
CA PHE A 35 25.35 -7.30 25.46
C PHE A 35 23.82 -7.27 25.47
N LEU A 36 23.21 -6.20 25.93
CA LEU A 36 21.75 -6.09 25.80
C LEU A 36 21.38 -5.87 24.34
N PRO A 37 20.47 -6.69 23.80
CA PRO A 37 20.02 -6.48 22.45
C PRO A 37 19.39 -5.09 22.30
N PRO A 38 19.60 -4.41 21.17
CA PRO A 38 19.00 -3.10 20.95
C PRO A 38 17.47 -3.19 21.06
N ARG A 39 16.84 -2.13 21.57
CA ARG A 39 15.40 -2.01 21.63
C ARG A 39 14.95 -0.95 20.62
N PHE A 40 13.86 -1.17 19.97
CA PHE A 40 13.20 -0.16 19.17
C PHE A 40 12.58 0.89 20.09
N LEU A 41 12.96 2.15 19.90
CA LEU A 41 12.40 3.30 20.62
C LEU A 41 11.28 3.94 19.81
N ASP A 42 11.43 3.91 18.49
CA ASP A 42 10.45 4.43 17.55
C ASP A 42 10.56 3.66 16.23
N VAL A 43 9.41 3.43 15.60
CA VAL A 43 9.31 2.89 14.24
C VAL A 43 8.23 3.66 13.52
N SER A 44 8.52 4.13 12.33
CA SER A 44 7.58 4.87 11.49
C SER A 44 7.54 4.27 10.09
N ALA A 45 6.36 4.27 9.51
CA ALA A 45 6.16 3.87 8.14
C ALA A 45 5.01 4.67 7.54
N ARG A 46 5.17 5.17 6.31
CA ARG A 46 4.14 5.82 5.53
C ARG A 46 4.36 5.55 4.05
N ILE A 47 3.31 5.66 3.26
CA ILE A 47 3.38 5.53 1.80
C ILE A 47 3.04 6.87 1.17
N GLU A 48 3.96 7.39 0.37
CA GLU A 48 3.84 8.63 -0.38
C GLU A 48 4.32 8.39 -1.82
N ASP A 49 3.59 8.84 -2.79
CA ASP A 49 3.94 8.80 -4.23
C ASP A 49 4.44 7.43 -4.75
N GLY A 50 3.90 6.33 -4.20
CA GLY A 50 4.30 4.97 -4.59
C GLY A 50 5.55 4.45 -3.92
N GLU A 51 6.04 5.15 -2.91
CA GLU A 51 7.15 4.70 -2.08
C GLU A 51 6.72 4.54 -0.62
N ALA A 52 7.10 3.45 0.00
CA ALA A 52 7.09 3.32 1.45
C ALA A 52 8.34 4.00 2.01
N ILE A 53 8.14 4.97 2.88
CA ILE A 53 9.17 5.67 3.63
C ILE A 53 9.17 5.08 5.03
N LEU A 54 10.25 4.38 5.37
CA LEU A 54 10.39 3.58 6.58
C LEU A 54 11.48 4.17 7.45
N GLY A 55 11.24 4.31 8.74
CA GLY A 55 12.19 4.85 9.70
C GLY A 55 12.17 4.08 11.01
N ALA A 56 13.33 3.94 11.66
CA ALA A 56 13.44 3.36 12.99
C ALA A 56 14.55 4.00 13.80
N THR A 57 14.35 4.03 15.13
CA THR A 57 15.32 4.48 16.12
C THR A 57 15.53 3.39 17.15
N LEU A 58 16.80 3.08 17.43
CA LEU A 58 17.20 2.08 18.42
C LEU A 58 17.73 2.75 19.71
N SER A 59 17.71 1.99 20.80
CA SER A 59 18.33 2.39 22.08
C SER A 59 19.87 2.44 22.01
N SER A 60 20.47 1.77 21.02
CA SER A 60 21.93 1.73 20.78
C SER A 60 22.21 1.57 19.30
N GLY A 61 23.24 2.26 18.79
CA GLY A 61 23.73 2.15 17.42
C GLY A 61 24.69 0.99 17.16
N ARG A 62 25.00 0.18 18.16
CA ARG A 62 25.93 -0.96 18.04
C ARG A 62 25.19 -2.19 17.51
N VAL A 63 24.99 -2.24 16.19
CA VAL A 63 24.34 -3.35 15.50
C VAL A 63 25.21 -3.85 14.34
N GLU A 64 25.13 -5.13 14.04
CA GLU A 64 25.83 -5.81 12.94
C GLU A 64 25.05 -5.66 11.64
N GLY A 65 23.73 -5.51 11.74
CA GLY A 65 22.81 -5.32 10.63
C GLY A 65 21.49 -4.73 11.10
N CYS A 66 20.83 -4.01 10.20
CA CYS A 66 19.48 -3.50 10.45
C CYS A 66 18.72 -3.33 9.12
N GLY A 67 17.41 -3.17 9.21
CA GLY A 67 16.56 -2.96 8.05
C GLY A 67 15.09 -3.16 8.34
N PHE A 68 14.35 -3.29 7.26
CA PHE A 68 12.89 -3.46 7.31
C PHE A 68 12.47 -4.69 6.50
N ILE A 69 11.39 -5.31 6.93
CA ILE A 69 10.62 -6.29 6.17
C ILE A 69 9.29 -5.63 5.85
N LEU A 70 9.01 -5.44 4.57
CA LEU A 70 7.74 -4.91 4.09
C LEU A 70 6.99 -6.04 3.39
N THR A 71 5.80 -6.35 3.88
CA THR A 71 4.93 -7.40 3.32
C THR A 71 3.77 -6.71 2.59
N ASN A 72 3.57 -7.04 1.32
CA ASN A 72 2.50 -6.50 0.52
C ASN A 72 1.12 -7.12 0.85
N PRO A 73 0.00 -6.61 0.31
CA PRO A 73 -1.33 -7.15 0.57
C PRO A 73 -1.51 -8.62 0.18
N GLU A 74 -0.75 -9.13 -0.79
CA GLU A 74 -0.76 -10.53 -1.23
C GLU A 74 0.07 -11.44 -0.31
N GLY A 75 0.75 -10.88 0.69
CA GLY A 75 1.57 -11.63 1.64
C GLY A 75 3.02 -11.86 1.19
N LEU A 76 3.47 -11.24 0.09
CA LEU A 76 4.85 -11.30 -0.36
C LEU A 76 5.70 -10.31 0.44
N ALA A 77 6.79 -10.80 1.02
CA ALA A 77 7.69 -10.01 1.84
C ALA A 77 8.98 -9.64 1.10
N GLY A 78 9.31 -8.35 1.10
CA GLY A 78 10.60 -7.82 0.69
C GLY A 78 11.43 -7.43 1.91
N THR A 79 12.76 -7.67 1.85
CA THR A 79 13.70 -7.23 2.90
C THR A 79 14.52 -6.07 2.38
N TYR A 80 14.62 -5.00 3.17
CA TYR A 80 15.31 -3.76 2.84
C TYR A 80 16.40 -3.50 3.89
N PRO A 81 17.65 -3.98 3.65
CA PRO A 81 18.76 -3.73 4.55
C PRO A 81 19.15 -2.26 4.55
N CYS A 82 19.53 -1.76 5.72
CA CYS A 82 19.87 -0.35 5.94
C CYS A 82 21.27 -0.21 6.54
N THR A 83 21.83 0.99 6.39
CA THR A 83 22.99 1.43 7.16
C THR A 83 22.49 2.29 8.31
N ILE A 84 22.97 1.99 9.52
CA ILE A 84 22.63 2.77 10.70
C ILE A 84 23.50 4.04 10.77
N SER A 85 22.90 5.16 11.13
CA SER A 85 23.59 6.41 11.47
C SER A 85 23.24 6.75 12.91
N ASP A 86 24.23 6.68 13.81
CA ASP A 86 24.04 6.74 15.25
C ASP A 86 23.10 5.64 15.76
N THR A 87 21.83 6.00 15.96
CA THR A 87 20.77 5.09 16.43
C THR A 87 19.62 4.99 15.44
N ARG A 88 19.70 5.67 14.28
CA ARG A 88 18.61 5.75 13.30
C ARG A 88 18.98 5.05 12.01
N PHE A 89 17.99 4.48 11.37
CA PHE A 89 18.09 3.97 10.02
C PHE A 89 16.77 4.16 9.27
N GLU A 90 16.88 4.32 7.97
CA GLU A 90 15.77 4.62 7.08
C GLU A 90 15.88 3.78 5.80
N ALA A 91 14.74 3.47 5.20
CA ALA A 91 14.66 2.86 3.88
C ALA A 91 13.56 3.49 3.05
N ARG A 92 13.70 3.37 1.73
CA ARG A 92 12.64 3.60 0.76
C ARG A 92 12.41 2.33 -0.03
N ALA A 93 11.15 1.97 -0.20
CA ALA A 93 10.76 0.78 -0.92
C ALA A 93 9.66 1.14 -1.92
N ALA A 94 9.82 0.74 -3.19
CA ALA A 94 8.74 0.88 -4.15
C ALA A 94 7.53 0.06 -3.69
N VAL A 95 6.34 0.64 -3.84
CA VAL A 95 5.07 0.04 -3.47
C VAL A 95 4.23 -0.10 -4.73
N ASP A 96 3.98 -1.34 -5.12
CA ASP A 96 3.14 -1.66 -6.27
C ASP A 96 1.73 -2.01 -5.77
N GLY A 97 0.75 -1.23 -6.25
CA GLY A 97 -0.66 -1.45 -5.94
C GLY A 97 -1.13 -0.81 -4.63
N HIS A 98 -2.40 -1.06 -4.34
CA HIS A 98 -3.13 -0.53 -3.20
C HIS A 98 -3.39 -1.62 -2.16
N GLY A 99 -3.65 -1.21 -0.93
CA GLY A 99 -4.01 -2.12 0.16
C GLY A 99 -3.16 -1.95 1.41
N MET A 100 -3.33 -2.87 2.34
CA MET A 100 -2.63 -2.84 3.62
C MET A 100 -1.29 -3.56 3.51
N TYR A 101 -0.22 -2.81 3.65
CA TYR A 101 1.14 -3.31 3.81
C TYR A 101 1.45 -3.50 5.29
N ARG A 102 2.30 -4.46 5.62
CA ARG A 102 2.80 -4.67 6.97
C ARG A 102 4.30 -4.45 7.00
N CYS A 103 4.75 -3.60 7.90
CA CYS A 103 6.15 -3.25 8.09
C CYS A 103 6.64 -3.75 9.45
N VAL A 104 7.81 -4.38 9.46
CA VAL A 104 8.54 -4.78 10.67
C VAL A 104 9.98 -4.32 10.52
N ALA A 105 10.50 -3.56 11.48
CA ALA A 105 11.91 -3.24 11.53
C ALA A 105 12.68 -4.38 12.22
N PHE A 106 13.92 -4.61 11.83
CA PHE A 106 14.82 -5.57 12.48
C PHE A 106 16.19 -4.97 12.76
N ALA A 107 16.86 -5.47 13.78
CA ALA A 107 18.26 -5.18 14.08
C ALA A 107 18.98 -6.44 14.57
N GLU A 108 20.25 -6.59 14.20
CA GLU A 108 21.10 -7.73 14.56
C GLU A 108 22.25 -7.24 15.43
N ALA A 109 22.44 -7.85 16.60
CA ALA A 109 23.54 -7.55 17.50
C ALA A 109 23.94 -8.80 18.30
N GLY A 110 25.23 -9.09 18.37
CA GLY A 110 25.76 -10.23 19.10
C GLY A 110 25.23 -11.57 18.62
N GLY A 111 24.93 -11.70 17.33
CA GLY A 111 24.35 -12.90 16.73
C GLY A 111 22.84 -13.10 17.01
N ALA A 112 22.18 -12.17 17.70
CA ALA A 112 20.74 -12.17 17.93
C ALA A 112 20.04 -11.17 17.02
N LYS A 113 18.86 -11.54 16.51
CA LYS A 113 17.99 -10.68 15.71
C LYS A 113 16.77 -10.28 16.51
N VAL A 114 16.54 -8.98 16.65
CA VAL A 114 15.37 -8.42 17.31
C VAL A 114 14.48 -7.75 16.29
N TYR A 115 13.17 -7.76 16.54
CA TYR A 115 12.16 -7.21 15.67
C TYR A 115 11.31 -6.19 16.42
N SER A 116 10.84 -5.18 15.72
CA SER A 116 9.80 -4.28 16.22
C SER A 116 8.44 -4.97 16.24
N ASP A 117 7.46 -4.29 16.83
CA ASP A 117 6.05 -4.57 16.55
C ASP A 117 5.75 -4.37 15.06
N THR A 118 4.74 -5.09 14.58
CA THR A 118 4.25 -4.93 13.21
C THR A 118 3.45 -3.64 13.09
N MET A 119 3.73 -2.86 12.06
CA MET A 119 2.96 -1.67 11.69
C MET A 119 2.18 -1.91 10.41
N ASP A 120 0.91 -1.60 10.43
CA ASP A 120 0.08 -1.56 9.24
C ASP A 120 0.23 -0.21 8.54
N VAL A 121 0.47 -0.24 7.23
CA VAL A 121 0.68 0.95 6.39
C VAL A 121 -0.20 0.84 5.17
N LEU A 122 -1.06 1.83 4.99
CA LEU A 122 -2.00 1.84 3.89
C LEU A 122 -1.40 2.45 2.63
N SER A 123 -1.47 1.71 1.51
CA SER A 123 -1.30 2.24 0.16
C SER A 123 -2.67 2.58 -0.40
N PRO A 124 -3.00 3.88 -0.58
CA PRO A 124 -4.31 4.27 -1.11
C PRO A 124 -4.44 3.89 -2.58
N PHE A 125 -5.68 3.75 -3.02
CA PHE A 125 -6.00 3.63 -4.44
C PHE A 125 -5.58 4.88 -5.21
N ARG A 126 -5.19 4.69 -6.48
CA ARG A 126 -4.84 5.76 -7.42
C ARG A 126 -5.61 5.59 -8.71
N THR A 127 -5.87 6.69 -9.40
CA THR A 127 -6.39 6.64 -10.77
C THR A 127 -5.47 5.78 -11.64
N GLY A 128 -6.08 4.82 -12.35
CA GLY A 128 -5.38 3.84 -13.18
C GLY A 128 -5.10 2.49 -12.50
N ASP A 129 -5.30 2.35 -11.20
CA ASP A 129 -5.17 1.04 -10.54
C ASP A 129 -6.20 0.06 -11.09
N LEU A 130 -5.75 -1.17 -11.37
CA LEU A 130 -6.63 -2.29 -11.72
C LEU A 130 -7.12 -2.97 -10.44
N VAL A 131 -8.42 -3.14 -10.35
CA VAL A 131 -9.07 -3.67 -9.16
C VAL A 131 -10.02 -4.81 -9.55
N ASP A 132 -9.96 -5.93 -8.83
CA ASP A 132 -10.98 -6.98 -8.88
C ASP A 132 -11.87 -6.89 -7.63
N ARG A 133 -13.08 -6.47 -7.82
CA ARG A 133 -14.11 -6.33 -6.76
C ARG A 133 -15.44 -6.89 -7.26
N GLY A 134 -15.43 -8.21 -7.51
CA GLY A 134 -16.57 -8.88 -8.13
C GLY A 134 -16.75 -8.47 -9.59
N GLY A 135 -15.64 -8.23 -10.28
CA GLY A 135 -15.51 -7.77 -11.65
C GLY A 135 -14.30 -6.85 -11.79
N LEU A 136 -13.60 -6.93 -12.92
CA LEU A 136 -12.41 -6.12 -13.17
C LEU A 136 -12.77 -4.68 -13.52
N GLY A 137 -12.11 -3.72 -12.89
CA GLY A 137 -12.27 -2.29 -13.16
C GLY A 137 -11.00 -1.49 -12.99
N ILE A 138 -10.98 -0.30 -13.56
CA ILE A 138 -9.93 0.70 -13.41
C ILE A 138 -10.46 1.81 -12.49
N VAL A 139 -9.67 2.19 -11.50
CA VAL A 139 -9.96 3.34 -10.65
C VAL A 139 -9.91 4.61 -11.48
N PHE A 140 -10.96 5.43 -11.43
CA PHE A 140 -10.99 6.73 -12.12
C PHE A 140 -11.25 7.92 -11.19
N SER A 141 -11.67 7.66 -9.94
CA SER A 141 -11.84 8.73 -8.96
C SER A 141 -11.60 8.20 -7.55
N THR A 142 -10.99 9.04 -6.71
CA THR A 142 -10.74 8.74 -5.29
C THR A 142 -11.30 9.86 -4.42
N GLY A 143 -12.12 9.52 -3.43
CA GLY A 143 -12.66 10.46 -2.45
C GLY A 143 -11.66 10.72 -1.32
N GLN A 144 -11.82 11.86 -0.65
CA GLN A 144 -11.02 12.20 0.53
C GLN A 144 -11.24 11.24 1.70
N ASP A 145 -12.39 10.59 1.74
CA ASP A 145 -12.75 9.54 2.70
C ASP A 145 -12.15 8.18 2.32
N GLY A 146 -11.36 8.14 1.24
CA GLY A 146 -10.76 6.93 0.69
C GLY A 146 -11.73 6.08 -0.14
N SER A 147 -12.98 6.50 -0.35
CA SER A 147 -13.87 5.87 -1.33
C SER A 147 -13.29 5.99 -2.73
N VAL A 148 -13.55 5.01 -3.58
CA VAL A 148 -13.11 5.03 -4.97
C VAL A 148 -14.26 4.68 -5.90
N LEU A 149 -14.21 5.27 -7.12
CA LEU A 149 -15.03 4.87 -8.23
C LEU A 149 -14.19 4.10 -9.24
N ILE A 150 -14.70 2.95 -9.64
CA ILE A 150 -14.07 2.11 -10.66
C ILE A 150 -14.98 1.98 -11.87
N VAL A 151 -14.37 1.93 -13.07
CA VAL A 151 -15.04 1.69 -14.34
C VAL A 151 -14.66 0.31 -14.87
N SER A 152 -15.63 -0.45 -15.41
CA SER A 152 -15.40 -1.79 -15.93
C SER A 152 -14.35 -1.79 -17.07
N VAL A 153 -13.52 -2.82 -17.11
CA VAL A 153 -12.56 -3.02 -18.22
C VAL A 153 -13.25 -3.46 -19.50
N GLU A 154 -14.45 -4.01 -19.38
CA GLU A 154 -15.30 -4.38 -20.51
C GLU A 154 -16.32 -3.28 -20.83
N GLU A 155 -16.78 -3.27 -22.04
CA GLU A 155 -17.68 -2.28 -22.62
C GLU A 155 -18.76 -2.98 -23.43
N THR A 156 -20.01 -2.50 -23.31
CA THR A 156 -21.03 -2.83 -24.30
C THR A 156 -21.17 -1.69 -25.30
N ALA A 157 -21.24 -2.03 -26.59
CA ALA A 157 -21.35 -1.07 -27.67
C ALA A 157 -22.68 -1.21 -28.39
N TRP A 158 -23.20 -0.07 -28.87
CA TRP A 158 -24.36 0.00 -29.75
C TRP A 158 -25.60 -0.70 -29.17
N LYS A 159 -25.88 -0.44 -27.89
CA LYS A 159 -27.09 -0.96 -27.25
C LYS A 159 -28.02 0.17 -26.84
N PRO A 160 -29.36 -0.05 -26.95
CA PRO A 160 -30.36 0.81 -26.32
C PRO A 160 -30.11 0.94 -24.80
N TRP A 161 -30.64 2.01 -24.24
CA TRP A 161 -30.38 2.36 -22.82
C TRP A 161 -30.79 1.25 -21.85
N ASN A 162 -31.99 0.67 -21.99
CA ASN A 162 -32.47 -0.41 -21.12
C ASN A 162 -31.58 -1.67 -21.17
N MET A 163 -31.12 -2.05 -22.37
CA MET A 163 -30.21 -3.18 -22.55
C MET A 163 -28.80 -2.90 -21.96
N SER A 164 -28.37 -1.64 -22.04
CA SER A 164 -27.11 -1.18 -21.46
C SER A 164 -27.16 -1.20 -19.93
N LEU A 165 -28.27 -0.73 -19.35
CA LEU A 165 -28.52 -0.78 -17.91
C LEU A 165 -28.53 -2.24 -17.39
N ASP A 166 -29.23 -3.11 -18.09
CA ASP A 166 -29.31 -4.53 -17.75
C ASP A 166 -27.93 -5.22 -17.85
N TRP A 167 -27.12 -4.85 -18.83
CA TRP A 167 -25.75 -5.32 -18.95
C TRP A 167 -24.89 -4.86 -17.78
N CYS A 168 -24.94 -3.56 -17.40
CA CYS A 168 -24.18 -3.05 -16.27
C CYS A 168 -24.49 -3.81 -14.97
N ARG A 169 -25.78 -4.05 -14.71
CA ARG A 169 -26.24 -4.77 -13.51
C ARG A 169 -25.91 -6.25 -13.50
N LYS A 170 -25.55 -6.83 -14.64
CA LYS A 170 -25.09 -8.22 -14.78
C LYS A 170 -23.57 -8.34 -14.85
N TYR A 171 -22.86 -7.22 -14.93
CA TYR A 171 -21.42 -7.24 -14.97
C TYR A 171 -20.86 -7.73 -13.63
N GLY A 172 -19.85 -8.58 -13.70
CA GLY A 172 -19.18 -9.14 -12.52
C GLY A 172 -20.15 -9.86 -11.56
N ASP A 173 -20.15 -9.41 -10.32
CA ASP A 173 -20.99 -9.97 -9.23
C ASP A 173 -22.41 -9.37 -9.15
N GLY A 174 -22.78 -8.51 -10.08
CA GLY A 174 -24.08 -7.85 -10.12
C GLY A 174 -24.21 -6.63 -9.19
N SER A 175 -23.12 -6.17 -8.59
CA SER A 175 -23.09 -4.97 -7.75
C SER A 175 -22.63 -3.70 -8.51
N TRP A 176 -22.50 -3.82 -9.82
CA TRP A 176 -22.18 -2.73 -10.73
C TRP A 176 -23.45 -2.10 -11.27
N ASP A 177 -23.39 -0.83 -11.68
CA ASP A 177 -24.52 -0.14 -12.28
C ASP A 177 -24.07 0.75 -13.46
N MET A 178 -25.03 1.28 -14.18
CA MET A 178 -24.77 2.29 -15.20
C MET A 178 -24.35 3.59 -14.53
N PRO A 179 -23.28 4.28 -15.00
CA PRO A 179 -22.84 5.54 -14.42
C PRO A 179 -23.95 6.59 -14.47
N ASP A 180 -24.04 7.41 -13.43
CA ASP A 180 -24.78 8.66 -13.50
C ASP A 180 -24.00 9.73 -14.26
N ILE A 181 -24.60 10.89 -14.54
CA ILE A 181 -23.94 11.94 -15.33
C ILE A 181 -22.74 12.55 -14.60
N SER A 182 -22.77 12.63 -13.27
CA SER A 182 -21.66 13.14 -12.49
C SER A 182 -20.47 12.17 -12.49
N GLN A 183 -20.74 10.88 -12.53
CA GLN A 183 -19.70 9.85 -12.67
C GLN A 183 -19.09 9.84 -14.07
N LEU A 184 -19.88 10.10 -15.12
CA LEU A 184 -19.35 10.27 -16.48
C LEU A 184 -18.48 11.53 -16.58
N ASP A 185 -18.88 12.65 -15.97
CA ASP A 185 -18.08 13.88 -15.93
C ASP A 185 -16.73 13.68 -15.22
N LEU A 186 -16.71 12.90 -14.12
CA LEU A 186 -15.46 12.50 -13.47
C LEU A 186 -14.60 11.60 -14.36
N LEU A 187 -15.21 10.63 -15.02
CA LEU A 187 -14.51 9.73 -15.95
C LEU A 187 -13.94 10.48 -17.15
N SER A 188 -14.66 11.49 -17.66
CA SER A 188 -14.21 12.36 -18.73
C SER A 188 -12.97 13.17 -18.33
N LYS A 189 -12.94 13.71 -17.12
CA LYS A 189 -11.77 14.43 -16.58
C LYS A 189 -10.52 13.55 -16.49
N GLU A 190 -10.70 12.26 -16.24
CA GLU A 190 -9.65 11.26 -16.12
C GLU A 190 -9.45 10.42 -17.39
N PHE A 191 -10.04 10.83 -18.51
CA PHE A 191 -10.09 10.08 -19.76
C PHE A 191 -8.72 9.55 -20.21
N GLU A 192 -7.71 10.42 -20.23
CA GLU A 192 -6.36 10.06 -20.67
C GLU A 192 -5.66 9.09 -19.70
N SER A 193 -5.85 9.31 -18.39
CA SER A 193 -5.26 8.45 -17.34
C SER A 193 -5.85 7.04 -17.38
N VAL A 194 -7.18 6.96 -17.51
CA VAL A 194 -7.91 5.70 -17.60
C VAL A 194 -7.57 4.95 -18.89
N ASN A 195 -7.50 5.65 -20.03
CA ASN A 195 -7.15 5.04 -21.31
C ASN A 195 -5.74 4.48 -21.34
N ARG A 196 -4.79 5.19 -20.75
CA ARG A 196 -3.43 4.72 -20.58
C ARG A 196 -3.42 3.44 -19.76
N ALA A 197 -4.09 3.43 -18.60
CA ALA A 197 -4.16 2.27 -17.72
C ALA A 197 -4.83 1.06 -18.40
N LEU A 198 -5.93 1.26 -19.11
CA LEU A 198 -6.59 0.21 -19.90
C LEU A 198 -5.64 -0.38 -20.94
N SER A 199 -4.96 0.49 -21.72
CA SER A 199 -4.05 0.08 -22.78
C SER A 199 -2.84 -0.68 -22.26
N GLU A 200 -2.19 -0.19 -21.22
CA GLU A 200 -1.02 -0.83 -20.57
C GLU A 200 -1.35 -2.22 -20.03
N LYS A 201 -2.59 -2.42 -19.60
CA LYS A 201 -3.08 -3.70 -19.08
C LYS A 201 -3.73 -4.60 -20.17
N GLY A 202 -3.69 -4.18 -21.43
CA GLY A 202 -4.20 -4.96 -22.56
C GLY A 202 -5.71 -4.95 -22.74
N PHE A 203 -6.43 -4.01 -22.09
CA PHE A 203 -7.86 -3.82 -22.27
C PHE A 203 -8.17 -2.80 -23.36
N LYS A 204 -9.40 -2.86 -23.89
CA LYS A 204 -9.89 -1.89 -24.85
C LYS A 204 -10.00 -0.50 -24.20
N PRO A 205 -9.41 0.56 -24.78
CA PRO A 205 -9.59 1.92 -24.30
C PRO A 205 -11.05 2.40 -24.39
N LEU A 206 -11.37 3.47 -23.67
CA LEU A 206 -12.60 4.22 -23.84
C LEU A 206 -12.65 4.81 -25.26
N CYS A 207 -13.85 4.92 -25.82
CA CYS A 207 -14.03 5.45 -27.14
C CYS A 207 -13.64 6.93 -27.21
N SER A 208 -12.76 7.28 -28.16
CA SER A 208 -12.28 8.64 -28.42
C SER A 208 -12.99 9.30 -29.64
N ASP A 209 -13.91 8.59 -30.26
CA ASP A 209 -14.67 9.11 -31.40
C ASP A 209 -15.90 9.93 -30.93
N ASN A 210 -16.69 10.40 -31.88
CA ASN A 210 -17.89 11.22 -31.64
C ASN A 210 -19.06 10.45 -30.99
N TYR A 211 -18.79 9.29 -30.38
CA TYR A 211 -19.80 8.49 -29.70
C TYR A 211 -19.89 8.86 -28.24
N CYS A 212 -21.08 8.64 -27.66
CA CYS A 212 -21.37 8.94 -26.28
C CYS A 212 -21.54 7.66 -25.47
N TYR A 213 -21.42 7.82 -24.16
CA TYR A 213 -21.73 6.82 -23.16
C TYR A 213 -23.07 7.13 -22.50
N TRP A 214 -23.88 6.10 -22.27
CA TRP A 214 -25.15 6.25 -21.57
C TRP A 214 -24.94 6.60 -20.10
N SER A 215 -25.84 7.47 -19.60
CA SER A 215 -25.99 7.74 -18.18
C SER A 215 -27.29 7.16 -17.63
N SER A 216 -27.31 6.82 -16.35
CA SER A 216 -28.53 6.46 -15.60
C SER A 216 -29.35 7.68 -15.17
N THR A 217 -28.83 8.89 -15.33
CA THR A 217 -29.51 10.14 -14.94
C THR A 217 -30.58 10.51 -15.94
N PRO A 218 -31.86 10.58 -15.54
CA PRO A 218 -32.91 11.07 -16.39
C PRO A 218 -32.78 12.58 -16.63
N ASN A 219 -33.32 13.06 -17.73
CA ASN A 219 -33.47 14.49 -17.96
C ASN A 219 -34.48 15.07 -16.96
N GLU A 220 -34.19 16.23 -16.38
CA GLU A 220 -35.04 16.88 -15.39
C GLU A 220 -36.34 17.41 -16.00
N GLU A 221 -36.35 17.78 -17.31
CA GLU A 221 -37.51 18.36 -18.00
C GLU A 221 -38.46 17.28 -18.54
N ASP A 222 -37.92 16.14 -18.95
CA ASP A 222 -38.72 15.01 -19.47
C ASP A 222 -38.06 13.66 -19.08
N GLY A 223 -38.70 12.92 -18.18
CA GLY A 223 -38.23 11.62 -17.69
C GLY A 223 -38.15 10.51 -18.76
N ASN A 224 -38.60 10.78 -20.01
CA ASN A 224 -38.39 9.88 -21.15
C ASN A 224 -37.05 10.08 -21.84
N TYR A 225 -36.25 11.02 -21.37
CA TYR A 225 -34.93 11.30 -21.88
C TYR A 225 -33.87 11.00 -20.80
N TYR A 226 -32.72 10.53 -21.24
CA TYR A 226 -31.55 10.31 -20.37
C TYR A 226 -30.36 11.07 -20.90
N TYR A 227 -29.48 11.50 -19.99
CA TYR A 227 -28.23 12.11 -20.37
C TYR A 227 -27.28 11.07 -20.95
N ARG A 228 -26.39 11.52 -21.82
CA ARG A 228 -25.24 10.80 -22.32
C ARG A 228 -24.07 11.76 -22.43
N GLU A 229 -22.87 11.26 -22.38
CA GLU A 229 -21.68 12.08 -22.43
C GLU A 229 -20.67 11.52 -23.41
N ARG A 230 -20.00 12.42 -24.11
CA ARG A 230 -18.86 12.13 -24.95
C ARG A 230 -17.60 12.33 -24.11
N LEU A 231 -16.98 11.24 -23.69
CA LEU A 231 -15.95 11.25 -22.62
C LEU A 231 -14.68 12.00 -22.97
N TYR A 232 -14.26 12.03 -24.24
CA TYR A 232 -12.98 12.67 -24.59
C TYR A 232 -12.98 14.20 -24.48
N ASP A 233 -14.15 14.85 -24.45
CA ASP A 233 -14.28 16.31 -24.35
C ASP A 233 -15.37 16.77 -23.35
N GLY A 234 -16.01 15.85 -22.65
CA GLY A 234 -17.00 16.14 -21.62
C GLY A 234 -18.31 16.72 -22.17
N LEU A 235 -18.62 16.52 -23.45
CA LEU A 235 -19.85 17.05 -24.02
C LEU A 235 -21.07 16.24 -23.57
N THR A 236 -21.86 16.82 -22.67
CA THR A 236 -23.13 16.25 -22.21
C THR A 236 -24.25 16.54 -23.19
N LEU A 237 -25.01 15.53 -23.53
CA LEU A 237 -26.14 15.62 -24.47
C LEU A 237 -27.38 14.94 -23.88
N ASN A 238 -28.56 15.50 -24.16
CA ASN A 238 -29.86 14.88 -23.89
C ASN A 238 -30.24 13.98 -25.05
N TYR A 239 -30.78 12.80 -24.74
CA TYR A 239 -31.28 11.91 -25.78
C TYR A 239 -32.54 11.15 -25.37
N GLY A 240 -33.52 11.07 -26.27
CA GLY A 240 -34.77 10.34 -26.06
C GLY A 240 -34.57 8.83 -26.05
N LEU A 241 -35.31 8.17 -25.19
CA LEU A 241 -35.38 6.71 -25.15
C LEU A 241 -36.26 6.21 -26.31
N ASP A 242 -35.72 6.13 -27.50
CA ASP A 242 -36.41 5.37 -28.57
C ASP A 242 -35.90 3.92 -28.47
N GLU A 243 -36.65 3.10 -27.72
CA GLU A 243 -36.29 1.71 -27.40
C GLU A 243 -36.14 0.81 -28.65
N HIS A 244 -36.60 1.28 -29.80
CA HIS A 244 -36.76 0.47 -31.00
C HIS A 244 -35.77 0.81 -32.13
N LYS A 245 -34.94 1.80 -31.97
CA LYS A 245 -33.99 2.20 -33.02
C LYS A 245 -32.55 1.97 -32.62
N GLU A 246 -31.84 1.12 -33.40
CA GLU A 246 -30.36 0.95 -33.30
C GLU A 246 -29.62 2.29 -33.45
N SER A 247 -30.21 3.28 -34.12
CA SER A 247 -29.68 4.63 -34.26
C SER A 247 -29.54 5.41 -32.95
N THR A 248 -30.15 4.93 -31.85
CA THR A 248 -30.07 5.51 -30.51
C THR A 248 -29.08 4.77 -29.60
N ALA A 249 -28.40 3.79 -30.15
CA ALA A 249 -27.43 2.99 -29.39
C ALA A 249 -26.14 3.77 -29.08
N ASN A 250 -25.66 3.67 -27.86
CA ASN A 250 -24.42 4.26 -27.39
C ASN A 250 -23.54 3.21 -26.72
N PHE A 251 -22.34 3.62 -26.34
CA PHE A 251 -21.44 2.83 -25.50
C PHE A 251 -21.89 2.85 -24.06
N THR A 252 -21.46 1.85 -23.30
CA THR A 252 -21.64 1.84 -21.85
C THR A 252 -20.53 1.04 -21.20
N ARG A 253 -20.00 1.57 -20.12
CA ARG A 253 -19.20 0.86 -19.13
C ARG A 253 -19.91 0.88 -17.81
N ALA A 254 -19.87 -0.22 -17.09
CA ALA A 254 -20.41 -0.28 -15.75
C ALA A 254 -19.48 0.45 -14.78
N VAL A 255 -20.05 1.02 -13.73
CA VAL A 255 -19.30 1.63 -12.63
C VAL A 255 -19.67 1.01 -11.31
N LYS A 256 -18.75 1.08 -10.36
CA LYS A 256 -18.97 0.63 -9.00
C LYS A 256 -18.27 1.56 -8.03
N ALA A 257 -18.94 1.93 -6.95
CA ALA A 257 -18.32 2.60 -5.82
C ALA A 257 -17.78 1.55 -4.84
N ILE A 258 -16.54 1.74 -4.38
CA ILE A 258 -15.91 0.92 -3.38
C ILE A 258 -15.71 1.78 -2.14
N THR A 259 -16.21 1.32 -1.00
CA THR A 259 -15.84 1.90 0.29
C THR A 259 -14.50 1.29 0.70
N PRO A 260 -13.52 2.08 1.15
CA PRO A 260 -12.23 1.53 1.52
C PRO A 260 -12.37 0.52 2.65
N TYR A 261 -11.52 -0.50 2.61
CA TYR A 261 -11.41 -1.55 3.63
C TYR A 261 -10.94 -1.03 5.01
N TYR A 262 -10.73 0.26 5.14
CA TYR A 262 -10.03 0.87 6.29
C TYR A 262 -10.95 1.52 7.32
N THR A 263 -12.25 1.40 7.18
CA THR A 263 -13.09 1.64 8.34
C THR A 263 -12.67 0.62 9.37
N THR A 264 -12.14 1.11 10.46
CA THR A 264 -11.70 0.37 11.64
C THR A 264 -12.88 -0.36 12.30
N ASP A 265 -13.59 -1.15 11.52
CA ASP A 265 -14.60 -2.04 12.07
C ASP A 265 -13.87 -3.28 12.61
N LYS A 266 -13.44 -3.16 13.89
CA LYS A 266 -12.90 -4.26 14.68
C LYS A 266 -13.94 -5.38 14.93
N THR A 267 -15.01 -5.43 14.14
CA THR A 267 -16.13 -6.38 14.29
C THR A 267 -16.36 -7.24 13.05
N ALA A 268 -15.34 -7.48 12.22
CA ALA A 268 -15.41 -8.58 11.25
C ALA A 268 -14.93 -9.86 11.93
N PRO A 269 -15.68 -10.98 11.78
CA PRO A 269 -15.51 -12.24 12.54
C PRO A 269 -14.19 -12.95 12.25
#